data_f37d0a7b346c60dad1ce7354c2f9c2ea
#
_entry.id   f37d0a7b346c60dad1ce7354c2f9c2ea
#
_cell.length_a   1.000
_cell.length_b   1.000
_cell.length_c   1.000
_cell.angle_alpha   90.00
_cell.angle_beta   90.00
_cell.angle_gamma   90.00
#
_symmetry.space_group_name_H-M   'P 1'
#
loop_
_entity.id
_entity.type
_entity.pdbx_description
1 polymer ?
#
loop_
_entity_poly.entity_id
_entity_poly.type
_entity_poly.pdbx_seq_one_letter_code
_entity_poly.pdbx_strand_id
1 'polypeptide(L)'
;MVKSNRAVGNAFEQEFSELLYAYGFWVHRLTQDSAGQPADVIAVKNKTAYLIDCKDCSAKGFDLRRVEENQITSMQLWNECGNGQGWFAIKVPTGDIYMLPLFVVMAYKSRQSSLSYAEIHELGKPFDVWVKKCK
;
A
#
# COMPACT_ATOMS: atom_id res chain seq x y z
N MET A 1 26.70 0.13 4.16
CA MET A 1 26.12 -1.10 3.62
C MET A 1 24.74 -0.83 3.05
N VAL A 2 24.51 -1.27 1.82
CA VAL A 2 23.21 -1.08 1.17
C VAL A 2 22.28 -2.23 1.61
N LYS A 3 21.09 -1.89 2.11
CA LYS A 3 20.09 -2.88 2.47
C LYS A 3 19.50 -3.53 1.22
N SER A 4 19.17 -4.81 1.30
CA SER A 4 18.45 -5.48 0.22
C SER A 4 17.04 -4.87 0.07
N ASN A 5 16.44 -5.02 -1.10
CA ASN A 5 15.06 -4.55 -1.35
C ASN A 5 14.07 -5.17 -0.37
N ARG A 6 14.28 -6.45 -0.02
CA ARG A 6 13.42 -7.15 0.94
C ARG A 6 13.55 -6.55 2.34
N ALA A 7 14.76 -6.22 2.78
CA ALA A 7 14.98 -5.60 4.09
C ALA A 7 14.36 -4.20 4.16
N VAL A 8 14.47 -3.42 3.09
CA VAL A 8 13.86 -2.09 2.99
C VAL A 8 12.33 -2.20 3.04
N GLY A 9 11.75 -3.14 2.29
CA GLY A 9 10.32 -3.39 2.28
C GLY A 9 9.80 -3.80 3.65
N ASN A 10 10.50 -4.73 4.33
CA ASN A 10 10.12 -5.18 5.68
C ASN A 10 10.19 -4.04 6.70
N ALA A 11 11.18 -3.17 6.58
CA ALA A 11 11.32 -2.01 7.48
C ALA A 11 10.14 -1.05 7.32
N PHE A 12 9.71 -0.80 6.09
CA PHE A 12 8.56 0.06 5.84
C PHE A 12 7.26 -0.60 6.31
N GLU A 13 7.06 -1.90 6.09
CA GLU A 13 5.88 -2.62 6.59
C GLU A 13 5.78 -2.50 8.11
N GLN A 14 6.90 -2.64 8.81
CA GLN A 14 6.96 -2.49 10.27
C GLN A 14 6.57 -1.06 10.67
N GLU A 15 7.19 -0.08 10.05
CA GLU A 15 6.91 1.34 10.29
C GLU A 15 5.43 1.66 10.08
N PHE A 16 4.86 1.20 8.96
CA PHE A 16 3.47 1.46 8.60
C PHE A 16 2.50 0.78 9.57
N SER A 17 2.81 -0.45 9.96
CA SER A 17 1.99 -1.19 10.94
C SER A 17 1.95 -0.47 12.29
N GLU A 18 3.09 0.03 12.75
CA GLU A 18 3.18 0.79 13.99
C GLU A 18 2.40 2.11 13.89
N LEU A 19 2.46 2.76 12.74
CA LEU A 19 1.71 3.98 12.48
C LEU A 19 0.20 3.73 12.55
N LEU A 20 -0.28 2.64 11.94
CA LEU A 20 -1.68 2.26 12.00
C LEU A 20 -2.13 1.99 13.44
N TYR A 21 -1.34 1.29 14.23
CA TYR A 21 -1.63 1.07 15.65
C TYR A 21 -1.78 2.38 16.40
N ALA A 22 -0.90 3.35 16.12
CA ALA A 22 -0.94 4.66 16.76
C ALA A 22 -2.25 5.40 16.47
N TYR A 23 -2.89 5.12 15.33
CA TYR A 23 -4.17 5.72 14.96
C TYR A 23 -5.38 4.86 15.34
N GLY A 24 -5.16 3.80 16.11
CA GLY A 24 -6.25 3.00 16.67
C GLY A 24 -6.75 1.86 15.81
N PHE A 25 -6.00 1.41 14.82
CA PHE A 25 -6.36 0.26 14.01
C PHE A 25 -5.94 -1.04 14.69
N TRP A 26 -6.75 -2.08 14.53
CA TRP A 26 -6.27 -3.46 14.68
C TRP A 26 -5.49 -3.80 13.43
N VAL A 27 -4.29 -4.35 13.58
CA VAL A 27 -3.37 -4.58 12.44
C VAL A 27 -2.85 -6.00 12.46
N HIS A 28 -2.85 -6.64 11.29
CA HIS A 28 -2.20 -7.93 11.10
C HIS A 28 -1.31 -7.88 9.86
N ARG A 29 -0.03 -8.18 10.03
CA ARG A 29 0.90 -8.29 8.91
C ARG A 29 0.78 -9.70 8.33
N LEU A 30 0.63 -9.79 7.00
CA LEU A 30 0.54 -11.06 6.31
C LEU A 30 1.94 -11.62 6.08
N THR A 31 2.11 -12.91 6.35
CA THR A 31 3.38 -13.59 6.07
C THR A 31 3.43 -14.02 4.62
N GLN A 32 4.61 -13.91 4.02
CA GLN A 32 4.83 -14.36 2.66
C GLN A 32 4.93 -15.89 2.64
N ASP A 33 4.21 -16.53 1.72
CA ASP A 33 4.27 -17.97 1.50
C ASP A 33 4.81 -18.29 0.10
N SER A 34 4.81 -19.57 -0.29
CA SER A 34 5.34 -20.02 -1.57
C SER A 34 4.54 -19.53 -2.78
N ALA A 35 3.28 -19.17 -2.58
CA ALA A 35 2.43 -18.61 -3.63
C ALA A 35 2.49 -17.09 -3.69
N GLY A 36 3.27 -16.46 -2.79
CA GLY A 36 3.30 -15.01 -2.61
C GLY A 36 2.17 -14.57 -1.70
N GLN A 37 2.24 -13.33 -1.25
CA GLN A 37 1.20 -12.78 -0.38
C GLN A 37 0.32 -11.82 -1.19
N PRO A 38 -1.00 -11.78 -0.90
CA PRO A 38 -1.92 -10.92 -1.65
C PRO A 38 -1.73 -9.44 -1.34
N ALA A 39 -1.21 -9.13 -0.15
CA ALA A 39 -0.89 -7.79 0.32
C ALA A 39 -0.03 -7.93 1.56
N ASP A 40 0.36 -6.82 2.16
CA ASP A 40 1.25 -6.83 3.32
C ASP A 40 0.53 -6.75 4.65
N VAL A 41 -0.61 -6.04 4.69
CA VAL A 41 -1.28 -5.68 5.94
C VAL A 41 -2.80 -5.73 5.78
N ILE A 42 -3.47 -6.27 6.80
CA ILE A 42 -4.90 -6.07 7.00
C ILE A 42 -5.05 -5.17 8.21
N ALA A 43 -5.79 -4.08 8.05
CA ALA A 43 -6.06 -3.12 9.13
C ALA A 43 -7.56 -2.97 9.31
N VAL A 44 -8.02 -2.94 10.55
CA VAL A 44 -9.45 -2.84 10.85
C VAL A 44 -9.68 -1.70 11.83
N LYS A 45 -10.68 -0.87 11.53
CA LYS A 45 -11.11 0.19 12.43
C LYS A 45 -12.59 0.46 12.19
N ASN A 46 -13.36 0.57 13.27
CA ASN A 46 -14.78 0.92 13.21
C ASN A 46 -15.59 0.09 12.19
N LYS A 47 -15.46 -1.24 12.30
CA LYS A 47 -16.19 -2.21 11.46
C LYS A 47 -15.77 -2.22 10.00
N THR A 48 -14.71 -1.51 9.63
CA THR A 48 -14.21 -1.48 8.26
C THR A 48 -12.82 -2.10 8.21
N ALA A 49 -12.63 -3.02 7.26
CA ALA A 49 -11.35 -3.68 7.03
C ALA A 49 -10.70 -3.13 5.77
N TYR A 50 -9.39 -2.95 5.83
CA TYR A 50 -8.57 -2.41 4.73
C TYR A 50 -7.47 -3.40 4.38
N LEU A 51 -7.33 -3.72 3.10
CA LEU A 51 -6.23 -4.54 2.59
C LEU A 51 -5.21 -3.60 1.97
N ILE A 52 -3.98 -3.62 2.48
CA ILE A 52 -2.98 -2.62 2.12
C ILE A 52 -1.67 -3.29 1.74
N ASP A 53 -1.12 -2.87 0.60
CA ASP A 53 0.21 -3.28 0.16
C ASP A 53 1.17 -2.09 0.34
N CYS A 54 2.33 -2.34 0.92
CA CYS A 54 3.32 -1.31 1.21
C CYS A 54 4.40 -1.29 0.14
N LYS A 55 4.64 -0.13 -0.46
CA LYS A 55 5.70 0.06 -1.46
C LYS A 55 6.64 1.17 -1.00
N ASP A 56 7.87 0.80 -0.66
CA ASP A 56 8.89 1.80 -0.33
C ASP A 56 9.47 2.37 -1.62
N CYS A 57 9.16 3.62 -1.90
CA CYS A 57 9.63 4.35 -3.07
C CYS A 57 10.57 5.50 -2.67
N SER A 58 11.24 5.37 -1.53
CA SER A 58 12.11 6.43 -1.02
C SER A 58 13.37 6.63 -1.86
N ALA A 59 13.78 5.62 -2.64
CA ALA A 59 14.97 5.69 -3.49
C ALA A 59 14.68 6.12 -4.93
N LYS A 60 13.48 5.83 -5.42
CA LYS A 60 13.08 6.14 -6.80
C LYS A 60 11.55 6.07 -6.91
N GLY A 61 11.00 6.64 -7.99
CA GLY A 61 9.56 6.63 -8.25
C GLY A 61 8.95 5.24 -8.23
N PHE A 62 7.64 5.17 -8.28
CA PHE A 62 6.90 3.92 -8.17
C PHE A 62 6.89 3.19 -9.52
N ASP A 63 7.68 2.12 -9.62
CA ASP A 63 7.67 1.22 -10.78
C ASP A 63 6.40 0.35 -10.69
N LEU A 64 5.48 0.55 -11.62
CA LEU A 64 4.19 -0.14 -11.62
C LEU A 64 4.31 -1.64 -11.92
N ARG A 65 5.46 -2.11 -12.42
CA ARG A 65 5.73 -3.55 -12.56
C ARG A 65 5.84 -4.26 -11.22
N ARG A 66 6.06 -3.50 -10.13
CA ARG A 66 6.06 -4.04 -8.77
C ARG A 66 4.67 -4.44 -8.28
N VAL A 67 3.63 -4.03 -8.99
CA VAL A 67 2.24 -4.42 -8.69
C VAL A 67 1.96 -5.71 -9.44
N GLU A 68 1.94 -6.83 -8.71
CA GLU A 68 1.83 -8.17 -9.29
C GLU A 68 0.37 -8.57 -9.52
N GLU A 69 0.16 -9.49 -10.47
CA GLU A 69 -1.18 -9.97 -10.81
C GLU A 69 -1.92 -10.57 -9.61
N ASN A 70 -1.22 -11.33 -8.76
CA ASN A 70 -1.85 -11.91 -7.57
C ASN A 70 -2.32 -10.84 -6.58
N GLN A 71 -1.63 -9.70 -6.51
CA GLN A 71 -2.04 -8.57 -5.67
C GLN A 71 -3.31 -7.93 -6.23
N ILE A 72 -3.35 -7.71 -7.53
CA ILE A 72 -4.51 -7.13 -8.21
C ILE A 72 -5.73 -8.05 -8.03
N THR A 73 -5.57 -9.33 -8.33
CA THR A 73 -6.64 -10.32 -8.21
C THR A 73 -7.19 -10.40 -6.78
N SER A 74 -6.30 -10.42 -5.80
CA SER A 74 -6.69 -10.49 -4.40
C SER A 74 -7.44 -9.24 -3.94
N MET A 75 -6.99 -8.07 -4.37
CA MET A 75 -7.66 -6.80 -4.03
C MET A 75 -9.02 -6.67 -4.73
N GLN A 76 -9.14 -7.19 -5.96
CA GLN A 76 -10.42 -7.22 -6.66
C GLN A 76 -11.41 -8.13 -5.95
N LEU A 77 -10.97 -9.31 -5.54
CA LEU A 77 -11.82 -10.25 -4.80
C LEU A 77 -12.21 -9.68 -3.44
N TRP A 78 -11.28 -9.02 -2.76
CA TRP A 78 -11.54 -8.32 -1.49
C TRP A 78 -12.71 -7.34 -1.64
N ASN A 79 -12.70 -6.56 -2.71
CA ASN A 79 -13.76 -5.61 -3.00
C ASN A 79 -15.09 -6.32 -3.33
N GLU A 80 -15.03 -7.38 -4.14
CA GLU A 80 -16.22 -8.16 -4.50
C GLU A 80 -16.89 -8.82 -3.30
N CYS A 81 -16.10 -9.17 -2.28
CA CYS A 81 -16.61 -9.77 -1.05
C CYS A 81 -17.27 -8.74 -0.11
N GLY A 82 -17.39 -7.51 -0.52
CA GLY A 82 -18.09 -6.48 0.25
C GLY A 82 -17.20 -5.52 1.03
N ASN A 83 -15.89 -5.67 0.91
CA ASN A 83 -14.94 -4.70 1.47
C ASN A 83 -14.70 -3.60 0.45
N GLY A 84 -14.07 -2.50 0.83
CA GLY A 84 -13.77 -1.42 -0.11
C GLY A 84 -12.58 -1.73 -1.01
N GLN A 85 -12.06 -0.70 -1.65
CA GLN A 85 -10.87 -0.81 -2.49
C GLN A 85 -9.68 -1.35 -1.69
N GLY A 86 -8.82 -2.14 -2.36
CA GLY A 86 -7.48 -2.37 -1.84
C GLY A 86 -6.64 -1.10 -1.98
N TRP A 87 -5.64 -0.96 -1.14
CA TRP A 87 -4.83 0.25 -1.08
C TRP A 87 -3.35 -0.03 -1.20
N PHE A 88 -2.63 0.93 -1.76
CA PHE A 88 -1.16 0.93 -1.78
C PHE A 88 -0.68 2.09 -0.92
N ALA A 89 0.16 1.77 0.07
CA ALA A 89 0.82 2.77 0.90
C ALA A 89 2.20 3.02 0.30
N ILE A 90 2.43 4.22 -0.19
CA ILE A 90 3.65 4.57 -0.93
C ILE A 90 4.48 5.53 -0.09
N LYS A 91 5.69 5.09 0.29
CA LYS A 91 6.64 5.95 1.00
C LYS A 91 7.53 6.66 0.00
N VAL A 92 7.57 7.98 0.06
CA VAL A 92 8.38 8.83 -0.81
C VAL A 92 9.65 9.30 -0.09
N PRO A 93 10.63 9.94 -0.79
CA PRO A 93 11.93 10.29 -0.19
C PRO A 93 11.87 11.18 1.06
N THR A 94 10.84 12.01 1.19
CA THR A 94 10.65 12.85 2.38
C THR A 94 10.26 12.06 3.62
N GLY A 95 9.92 10.77 3.45
CA GLY A 95 9.36 9.94 4.51
C GLY A 95 7.84 9.98 4.59
N ASP A 96 7.21 10.87 3.82
CA ASP A 96 5.75 10.96 3.76
C ASP A 96 5.17 9.72 3.09
N ILE A 97 3.95 9.38 3.47
CA ILE A 97 3.23 8.23 2.94
C ILE A 97 1.98 8.71 2.23
N TYR A 98 1.78 8.24 0.99
CA TYR A 98 0.60 8.53 0.19
C TYR A 98 -0.18 7.26 -0.07
N MET A 99 -1.50 7.33 0.10
CA MET A 99 -2.39 6.18 -0.10
C MET A 99 -3.04 6.27 -1.47
N LEU A 100 -2.85 5.24 -2.30
CA LEU A 100 -3.46 5.12 -3.62
C LEU A 100 -4.39 3.92 -3.67
N PRO A 101 -5.65 4.10 -4.10
CA PRO A 101 -6.55 2.96 -4.25
C PRO A 101 -6.21 2.15 -5.51
N LEU A 102 -6.58 0.87 -5.50
CA LEU A 102 -6.28 -0.04 -6.60
C LEU A 102 -6.72 0.49 -7.96
N PHE A 103 -7.91 1.10 -8.05
CA PHE A 103 -8.42 1.54 -9.36
C PHE A 103 -7.53 2.60 -9.99
N VAL A 104 -6.92 3.48 -9.19
CA VAL A 104 -5.97 4.48 -9.69
C VAL A 104 -4.70 3.80 -10.21
N VAL A 105 -4.15 2.88 -9.41
CA VAL A 105 -2.93 2.15 -9.79
C VAL A 105 -3.15 1.37 -11.08
N MET A 106 -4.28 0.69 -11.23
CA MET A 106 -4.60 -0.07 -12.44
C MET A 106 -4.74 0.83 -13.66
N ALA A 107 -5.39 1.98 -13.52
CA ALA A 107 -5.57 2.91 -14.61
C ALA A 107 -4.23 3.41 -15.17
N TYR A 108 -3.28 3.70 -14.28
CA TYR A 108 -1.95 4.17 -14.71
C TYR A 108 -1.06 3.02 -15.19
N LYS A 109 -1.16 1.84 -14.58
CA LYS A 109 -0.40 0.65 -15.00
C LYS A 109 -0.72 0.25 -16.44
N SER A 110 -1.93 0.49 -16.90
CA SER A 110 -2.35 0.14 -18.27
C SER A 110 -1.74 1.04 -19.35
N ARG A 111 -1.18 2.19 -18.97
CA ARG A 111 -0.70 3.17 -19.96
C ARG A 111 0.71 3.71 -19.70
N GLN A 112 1.32 3.40 -18.56
CA GLN A 112 2.69 3.83 -18.29
C GLN A 112 3.38 2.85 -17.34
N SER A 113 4.71 2.88 -17.31
CA SER A 113 5.50 1.91 -16.55
C SER A 113 5.78 2.35 -15.12
N SER A 114 5.64 3.63 -14.80
CA SER A 114 5.92 4.15 -13.47
C SER A 114 5.13 5.41 -13.17
N LEU A 115 5.02 5.72 -11.88
CA LEU A 115 4.51 7.00 -11.40
C LEU A 115 5.68 7.81 -10.86
N SER A 116 5.78 9.07 -11.26
CA SER A 116 6.74 10.01 -10.70
C SER A 116 6.29 10.44 -9.30
N TYR A 117 7.19 11.06 -8.54
CA TYR A 117 6.82 11.61 -7.22
C TYR A 117 5.74 12.69 -7.34
N ALA A 118 5.80 13.51 -8.40
CA ALA A 118 4.79 14.51 -8.65
C ALA A 118 3.42 13.87 -8.88
N GLU A 119 3.37 12.76 -9.63
CA GLU A 119 2.12 12.02 -9.86
C GLU A 119 1.61 11.36 -8.59
N ILE A 120 2.50 10.77 -7.78
CA ILE A 120 2.12 10.18 -6.49
C ILE A 120 1.51 11.25 -5.59
N HIS A 121 2.14 12.42 -5.52
CA HIS A 121 1.66 13.54 -4.71
C HIS A 121 0.29 14.02 -5.18
N GLU A 122 0.07 14.08 -6.49
CA GLU A 122 -1.20 14.54 -7.06
C GLU A 122 -2.32 13.51 -6.91
N LEU A 123 -2.02 12.24 -7.15
CA LEU A 123 -3.03 11.17 -7.19
C LEU A 123 -3.33 10.58 -5.83
N GLY A 124 -2.33 10.54 -4.95
CA GLY A 124 -2.45 9.89 -3.65
C GLY A 124 -3.00 10.82 -2.59
N LYS A 125 -3.58 10.24 -1.54
CA LYS A 125 -3.98 10.99 -0.35
C LYS A 125 -2.87 10.86 0.68
N PRO A 126 -2.40 11.98 1.27
CA PRO A 126 -1.49 11.88 2.41
C PRO A 126 -2.09 10.99 3.49
N PHE A 127 -1.25 10.22 4.16
CA PHE A 127 -1.73 9.25 5.16
C PHE A 127 -2.61 9.90 6.23
N ASP A 128 -2.23 11.06 6.73
CA ASP A 128 -2.99 11.76 7.78
C ASP A 128 -4.38 12.20 7.29
N VAL A 129 -4.53 12.50 6.01
CA VAL A 129 -5.83 12.81 5.41
C VAL A 129 -6.66 11.54 5.23
N TRP A 130 -6.01 10.48 4.71
CA TRP A 130 -6.67 9.19 4.50
C TRP A 130 -7.23 8.62 5.81
N VAL A 131 -6.44 8.67 6.86
CA VAL A 131 -6.80 8.07 8.15
C VAL A 131 -7.99 8.78 8.80
N LYS A 132 -8.19 10.08 8.53
CA LYS A 132 -9.33 10.83 9.05
C LYS A 132 -10.66 10.37 8.44
N LYS A 133 -10.61 9.76 7.26
CA LYS A 133 -11.79 9.20 6.60
C LYS A 133 -12.08 7.76 7.04
N CYS A 134 -11.14 7.13 7.72
CA CYS A 134 -11.30 5.79 8.28
C CYS A 134 -11.97 5.88 9.65
N LYS A 135 -13.25 6.10 9.66
CA LYS A 135 -14.02 6.29 10.90
C LYS A 135 -14.47 4.99 11.52
#